data_593b1f29946be019caae2cabb5bdafcb
#
_entry.id   593b1f29946be019caae2cabb5bdafcb
#
_cell.length_a   1.000
_cell.length_b   1.000
_cell.length_c   1.000
_cell.angle_alpha   90.00
_cell.angle_beta   90.00
_cell.angle_gamma   90.00
#
_symmetry.space_group_name_H-M   'P 1'
#
loop_
_entity.id
_entity.type
_entity.pdbx_description
1 polymer ?
#
loop_
_entity_poly.entity_id
_entity_poly.type
_entity_poly.pdbx_seq_one_letter_code
_entity_poly.pdbx_strand_id
1 'polypeptide(L)'
;MLDILKAGVNYILDLGAAAMLPIILTVFGLVLGQKLSKSFRAGLTVGIGFTGLNLVIGLLSDSIGASSQAMIERLGLQLDILDVGWPIGAAITFATPIAVILIPVIFIFNMILLRFNLTKTMDVDLWNYWHLIFPGAMIYYATNSIWIAIICSLINTFVIFKLADWTAPAVEHFFGLPGISLPYGETVNFAPLTYALNRVWDKVPGINKIDINAKNLKERLGIFGEPMMIGLVLGVGMGLLAGYDSQAIIQLGVQTSAVMILMPRMVALLMEGLSPIAEGAKAFIQKRFPGKEVYIGLDAAVVTAHPAIITVALLMVPITILLAAILPFNRLLPFADLAVLPFTVIWSVAASKGNIFRGLLNSIVSVCIVFFIATNLGALTTTMAHAVGFAFPEGATMISGIDMSSHITLWIMLKLIDPSNLPAFMAGAIALVMYGALWFWTRNDIKKQYGLPTGKGDSDNTIKGAEMNE
;
A
#
# COMPACT_ATOMS: atom_id res chain seq x y z
N MET A 1 -32.57 0.53 14.86
CA MET A 1 -31.82 1.62 14.22
C MET A 1 -30.36 1.19 13.93
N LEU A 2 -29.65 0.61 14.89
CA LEU A 2 -28.28 0.10 14.67
C LEU A 2 -28.24 -1.01 13.61
N ASP A 3 -29.22 -1.91 13.61
CA ASP A 3 -29.31 -3.02 12.63
C ASP A 3 -29.57 -2.53 11.21
N ILE A 4 -30.39 -1.49 11.05
CA ILE A 4 -30.67 -0.85 9.74
C ILE A 4 -29.40 -0.16 9.24
N LEU A 5 -28.67 0.52 10.12
CA LEU A 5 -27.39 1.16 9.78
C LEU A 5 -26.34 0.11 9.37
N LYS A 6 -26.25 -0.98 10.15
CA LYS A 6 -25.35 -2.11 9.85
C LYS A 6 -25.69 -2.77 8.51
N ALA A 7 -26.99 -3.02 8.25
CA ALA A 7 -27.42 -3.59 6.97
C ALA A 7 -27.11 -2.65 5.79
N GLY A 8 -27.30 -1.35 5.93
CA GLY A 8 -26.97 -0.34 4.91
C GLY A 8 -25.48 -0.26 4.63
N VAL A 9 -24.65 -0.27 5.68
CA VAL A 9 -23.18 -0.26 5.56
C VAL A 9 -22.70 -1.55 4.89
N ASN A 10 -23.18 -2.72 5.32
CA ASN A 10 -22.82 -4.00 4.71
C ASN A 10 -23.22 -4.04 3.23
N TYR A 11 -24.43 -3.59 2.88
CA TYR A 11 -24.86 -3.53 1.49
C TYR A 11 -23.91 -2.69 0.62
N ILE A 12 -23.45 -1.53 1.12
CA ILE A 12 -22.49 -0.69 0.41
C ILE A 12 -21.13 -1.40 0.29
N LEU A 13 -20.67 -2.05 1.35
CA LEU A 13 -19.38 -2.78 1.35
C LEU A 13 -19.43 -4.00 0.42
N ASP A 14 -20.56 -4.70 0.39
CA ASP A 14 -20.78 -5.88 -0.49
C ASP A 14 -20.74 -5.54 -1.99
N LEU A 15 -20.96 -4.26 -2.36
CA LEU A 15 -20.78 -3.80 -3.73
C LEU A 15 -19.32 -3.91 -4.22
N GLY A 16 -18.34 -3.87 -3.30
CA GLY A 16 -16.92 -3.84 -3.63
C GLY A 16 -16.45 -2.53 -4.29
N ALA A 17 -15.14 -2.32 -4.35
CA ALA A 17 -14.55 -1.07 -4.84
C ALA A 17 -14.97 -0.73 -6.29
N ALA A 18 -15.06 -1.71 -7.15
CA ALA A 18 -15.41 -1.53 -8.57
C ALA A 18 -16.81 -0.94 -8.80
N ALA A 19 -17.78 -1.23 -7.92
CA ALA A 19 -19.14 -0.68 -8.01
C ALA A 19 -19.35 0.54 -7.10
N MET A 20 -18.70 0.55 -5.94
CA MET A 20 -18.84 1.61 -4.94
C MET A 20 -18.16 2.91 -5.38
N LEU A 21 -16.93 2.85 -5.90
CA LEU A 21 -16.19 4.04 -6.34
C LEU A 21 -16.91 4.84 -7.44
N PRO A 22 -17.51 4.24 -8.50
CA PRO A 22 -18.33 4.97 -9.45
C PRO A 22 -19.44 5.81 -8.81
N ILE A 23 -20.14 5.26 -7.84
CA ILE A 23 -21.23 5.94 -7.13
C ILE A 23 -20.66 7.09 -6.31
N ILE A 24 -19.66 6.83 -5.49
CA ILE A 24 -19.02 7.85 -4.63
C ILE A 24 -18.44 8.98 -5.47
N LEU A 25 -17.67 8.67 -6.53
CA LEU A 25 -17.07 9.68 -7.40
C LEU A 25 -18.09 10.47 -8.19
N THR A 26 -19.22 9.85 -8.58
CA THR A 26 -20.33 10.58 -9.21
C THR A 26 -20.95 11.59 -8.24
N VAL A 27 -21.27 11.16 -7.03
CA VAL A 27 -21.82 12.05 -5.97
C VAL A 27 -20.79 13.13 -5.62
N PHE A 28 -19.53 12.77 -5.47
CA PHE A 28 -18.46 13.71 -5.19
C PHE A 28 -18.29 14.76 -6.29
N GLY A 29 -18.29 14.35 -7.57
CA GLY A 29 -18.27 15.29 -8.70
C GLY A 29 -19.45 16.27 -8.69
N LEU A 30 -20.66 15.81 -8.32
CA LEU A 30 -21.83 16.68 -8.15
C LEU A 30 -21.64 17.69 -7.00
N VAL A 31 -21.12 17.25 -5.86
CA VAL A 31 -20.79 18.13 -4.71
C VAL A 31 -19.77 19.19 -5.11
N LEU A 32 -18.81 18.83 -5.98
CA LEU A 32 -17.84 19.76 -6.56
C LEU A 32 -18.45 20.72 -7.60
N GLY A 33 -19.74 20.60 -7.91
CA GLY A 33 -20.46 21.45 -8.86
C GLY A 33 -20.29 21.05 -10.33
N GLN A 34 -19.84 19.81 -10.61
CA GLN A 34 -19.76 19.28 -11.96
C GLN A 34 -21.15 18.85 -12.47
N LYS A 35 -21.30 18.77 -13.80
CA LYS A 35 -22.53 18.25 -14.41
C LYS A 35 -22.64 16.74 -14.17
N LEU A 36 -23.87 16.24 -13.92
CA LEU A 36 -24.16 14.82 -13.69
C LEU A 36 -23.54 13.92 -14.77
N SER A 37 -23.70 14.27 -16.04
CA SER A 37 -23.17 13.46 -17.15
C SER A 37 -21.63 13.35 -17.12
N LYS A 38 -20.91 14.43 -16.75
CA LYS A 38 -19.45 14.44 -16.61
C LYS A 38 -19.01 13.58 -15.41
N SER A 39 -19.66 13.77 -14.25
CA SER A 39 -19.35 13.05 -13.02
C SER A 39 -19.66 11.54 -13.14
N PHE A 40 -20.82 11.21 -13.73
CA PHE A 40 -21.21 9.80 -13.94
C PHE A 40 -20.26 9.10 -14.90
N ARG A 41 -19.93 9.73 -16.04
CA ARG A 41 -18.96 9.16 -16.99
C ARG A 41 -17.59 8.93 -16.33
N ALA A 42 -17.09 9.92 -15.59
CA ALA A 42 -15.84 9.84 -14.85
C ALA A 42 -15.86 8.69 -13.83
N GLY A 43 -16.90 8.63 -12.99
CA GLY A 43 -17.07 7.55 -12.02
C GLY A 43 -17.16 6.18 -12.67
N LEU A 44 -17.95 6.04 -13.75
CA LEU A 44 -18.07 4.77 -14.48
C LEU A 44 -16.76 4.32 -15.12
N THR A 45 -15.98 5.25 -15.71
CA THR A 45 -14.66 4.95 -16.26
C THR A 45 -13.70 4.45 -15.18
N VAL A 46 -13.73 5.03 -13.96
CA VAL A 46 -12.98 4.54 -12.80
C VAL A 46 -13.41 3.12 -12.45
N GLY A 47 -14.72 2.83 -12.36
CA GLY A 47 -15.21 1.48 -12.06
C GLY A 47 -14.78 0.44 -13.09
N ILE A 48 -14.80 0.80 -14.37
CA ILE A 48 -14.31 -0.08 -15.46
C ILE A 48 -12.81 -0.32 -15.30
N GLY A 49 -12.02 0.74 -15.00
CA GLY A 49 -10.58 0.63 -14.77
C GLY A 49 -10.24 -0.26 -13.57
N PHE A 50 -10.97 -0.12 -12.45
CA PHE A 50 -10.84 -0.99 -11.27
C PHE A 50 -11.23 -2.44 -11.57
N THR A 51 -12.32 -2.67 -12.31
CA THR A 51 -12.71 -4.02 -12.75
C THR A 51 -11.60 -4.65 -13.60
N GLY A 52 -11.04 -3.91 -14.56
CA GLY A 52 -9.92 -4.37 -15.38
C GLY A 52 -8.65 -4.63 -14.55
N LEU A 53 -8.35 -3.76 -13.58
CA LEU A 53 -7.22 -3.93 -12.67
C LEU A 53 -7.39 -5.21 -11.83
N ASN A 54 -8.58 -5.44 -11.25
CA ASN A 54 -8.88 -6.63 -10.47
C ASN A 54 -8.77 -7.92 -11.30
N LEU A 55 -9.15 -7.90 -12.59
CA LEU A 55 -8.95 -9.05 -13.49
C LEU A 55 -7.45 -9.36 -13.69
N VAL A 56 -6.61 -8.32 -13.83
CA VAL A 56 -5.16 -8.52 -13.98
C VAL A 56 -4.52 -8.94 -12.65
N ILE A 57 -4.96 -8.41 -11.51
CA ILE A 57 -4.55 -8.87 -10.18
C ILE A 57 -4.99 -10.33 -9.96
N GLY A 58 -6.20 -10.71 -10.40
CA GLY A 58 -6.67 -12.10 -10.36
C GLY A 58 -5.76 -13.03 -11.17
N LEU A 59 -5.41 -12.64 -12.39
CA LEU A 59 -4.46 -13.40 -13.23
C LEU A 59 -3.09 -13.52 -12.54
N LEU A 60 -2.61 -12.46 -11.90
CA LEU A 60 -1.36 -12.49 -11.13
C LEU A 60 -1.49 -13.44 -9.93
N SER A 61 -2.58 -13.34 -9.17
CA SER A 61 -2.84 -14.19 -8.00
C SER A 61 -2.91 -15.67 -8.36
N ASP A 62 -3.63 -16.02 -9.42
CA ASP A 62 -3.77 -17.41 -9.87
C ASP A 62 -2.42 -17.98 -10.32
N SER A 63 -1.63 -17.20 -11.07
CA SER A 63 -0.34 -17.67 -11.60
C SER A 63 0.75 -17.69 -10.54
N ILE A 64 0.90 -16.61 -9.76
CA ILE A 64 1.91 -16.48 -8.72
C ILE A 64 1.55 -17.36 -7.51
N GLY A 65 0.27 -17.40 -7.12
CA GLY A 65 -0.20 -18.22 -6.01
C GLY A 65 0.13 -19.70 -6.20
N ALA A 66 -0.23 -20.25 -7.35
CA ALA A 66 0.06 -21.66 -7.66
C ALA A 66 1.57 -21.95 -7.70
N SER A 67 2.37 -21.08 -8.33
CA SER A 67 3.84 -21.27 -8.39
C SER A 67 4.51 -21.10 -7.02
N SER A 68 3.99 -20.21 -6.18
CA SER A 68 4.46 -20.00 -4.81
C SER A 68 4.19 -21.21 -3.92
N GLN A 69 2.98 -21.77 -4.03
CA GLN A 69 2.63 -23.00 -3.30
C GLN A 69 3.56 -24.15 -3.68
N ALA A 70 3.80 -24.35 -4.96
CA ALA A 70 4.72 -25.38 -5.45
C ALA A 70 6.16 -25.17 -4.93
N MET A 71 6.63 -23.91 -4.85
CA MET A 71 7.92 -23.58 -4.24
C MET A 71 7.96 -23.89 -2.74
N ILE A 72 6.92 -23.54 -1.99
CA ILE A 72 6.80 -23.81 -0.55
C ILE A 72 6.83 -25.31 -0.28
N GLU A 73 6.05 -26.09 -1.02
CA GLU A 73 6.01 -27.55 -0.91
C GLU A 73 7.36 -28.17 -1.23
N ARG A 74 8.03 -27.70 -2.28
CA ARG A 74 9.37 -28.18 -2.69
C ARG A 74 10.45 -27.91 -1.66
N LEU A 75 10.35 -26.76 -0.94
CA LEU A 75 11.27 -26.41 0.15
C LEU A 75 10.91 -27.08 1.48
N GLY A 76 9.75 -27.74 1.57
CA GLY A 76 9.29 -28.40 2.79
C GLY A 76 9.03 -27.45 3.95
N LEU A 77 8.61 -26.21 3.65
CA LEU A 77 8.36 -25.21 4.67
C LEU A 77 7.10 -25.52 5.47
N GLN A 78 7.24 -25.58 6.80
CA GLN A 78 6.15 -25.77 7.76
C GLN A 78 6.25 -24.70 8.84
N LEU A 79 5.36 -23.71 8.78
CA LEU A 79 5.26 -22.60 9.73
C LEU A 79 3.81 -22.52 10.22
N ASP A 80 3.61 -22.12 11.47
CA ASP A 80 2.34 -22.26 12.17
C ASP A 80 1.37 -21.07 12.03
N ILE A 81 1.80 -19.98 11.42
CA ILE A 81 0.95 -18.83 11.09
C ILE A 81 0.76 -18.81 9.57
N LEU A 82 -0.47 -19.01 9.10
CA LEU A 82 -0.79 -18.97 7.68
C LEU A 82 -1.07 -17.53 7.22
N ASP A 83 -0.45 -17.12 6.12
CA ASP A 83 -0.80 -15.92 5.39
C ASP A 83 -2.11 -16.15 4.62
N VAL A 84 -3.21 -15.56 5.13
CA VAL A 84 -4.55 -15.71 4.53
C VAL A 84 -4.88 -14.61 3.52
N GLY A 85 -4.03 -13.60 3.42
CA GLY A 85 -4.15 -12.51 2.47
C GLY A 85 -5.08 -11.37 2.92
N TRP A 86 -4.90 -10.23 2.25
CA TRP A 86 -5.65 -9.00 2.50
C TRP A 86 -7.18 -9.12 2.34
N PRO A 87 -7.76 -9.93 1.39
CA PRO A 87 -9.22 -10.03 1.28
C PRO A 87 -9.86 -10.60 2.54
N ILE A 88 -9.19 -11.57 3.17
CA ILE A 88 -9.64 -12.15 4.43
C ILE A 88 -9.40 -11.15 5.57
N GLY A 89 -8.27 -10.44 5.58
CA GLY A 89 -8.00 -9.35 6.52
C GLY A 89 -9.08 -8.28 6.51
N ALA A 90 -9.49 -7.82 5.31
CA ALA A 90 -10.57 -6.87 5.13
C ALA A 90 -11.92 -7.43 5.63
N ALA A 91 -12.27 -8.66 5.24
CA ALA A 91 -13.52 -9.31 5.66
C ALA A 91 -13.61 -9.44 7.19
N ILE A 92 -12.56 -9.93 7.85
CA ILE A 92 -12.48 -10.02 9.32
C ILE A 92 -12.62 -8.63 9.94
N THR A 93 -11.92 -7.63 9.41
CA THR A 93 -11.94 -6.26 9.94
C THR A 93 -13.35 -5.66 9.88
N PHE A 94 -14.01 -5.73 8.73
CA PHE A 94 -15.36 -5.22 8.57
C PHE A 94 -16.41 -5.98 9.37
N ALA A 95 -16.21 -7.27 9.65
CA ALA A 95 -17.08 -8.07 10.50
C ALA A 95 -17.00 -7.68 12.00
N THR A 96 -15.98 -6.91 12.41
CA THR A 96 -15.84 -6.49 13.82
C THR A 96 -16.91 -5.46 14.21
N PRO A 97 -17.44 -5.50 15.45
CA PRO A 97 -18.44 -4.53 15.91
C PRO A 97 -17.98 -3.08 15.86
N ILE A 98 -16.67 -2.85 15.98
CA ILE A 98 -16.10 -1.50 16.00
C ILE A 98 -16.03 -0.88 14.59
N ALA A 99 -16.03 -1.67 13.52
CA ALA A 99 -15.97 -1.19 12.15
C ALA A 99 -17.13 -0.24 11.82
N VAL A 100 -18.34 -0.61 12.23
CA VAL A 100 -19.56 0.21 12.01
C VAL A 100 -19.43 1.61 12.64
N ILE A 101 -18.69 1.71 13.75
CA ILE A 101 -18.45 2.99 14.44
C ILE A 101 -17.29 3.74 13.78
N LEU A 102 -16.20 3.04 13.45
CA LEU A 102 -15.00 3.67 12.94
C LEU A 102 -15.16 4.24 11.54
N ILE A 103 -15.96 3.63 10.67
CA ILE A 103 -16.20 4.16 9.31
C ILE A 103 -16.66 5.64 9.35
N PRO A 104 -17.81 5.99 9.97
CA PRO A 104 -18.24 7.38 10.03
C PRO A 104 -17.32 8.25 10.89
N VAL A 105 -16.73 7.74 11.95
CA VAL A 105 -15.82 8.49 12.82
C VAL A 105 -14.57 8.91 12.08
N ILE A 106 -13.92 8.01 11.33
CA ILE A 106 -12.72 8.31 10.52
C ILE A 106 -13.06 9.32 9.43
N PHE A 107 -14.21 9.16 8.74
CA PHE A 107 -14.64 10.10 7.71
C PHE A 107 -14.84 11.52 8.27
N ILE A 108 -15.57 11.64 9.38
CA ILE A 108 -15.78 12.95 10.05
C ILE A 108 -14.43 13.52 10.53
N PHE A 109 -13.56 12.68 11.07
CA PHE A 109 -12.23 13.09 11.51
C PHE A 109 -11.39 13.63 10.34
N ASN A 110 -11.42 12.97 9.17
CA ASN A 110 -10.75 13.47 7.97
C ASN A 110 -11.27 14.87 7.58
N MET A 111 -12.59 15.09 7.62
CA MET A 111 -13.18 16.41 7.33
C MET A 111 -12.72 17.47 8.34
N ILE A 112 -12.62 17.12 9.62
CA ILE A 112 -12.10 17.99 10.68
C ILE A 112 -10.63 18.33 10.40
N LEU A 113 -9.79 17.34 10.10
CA LEU A 113 -8.36 17.56 9.81
C LEU A 113 -8.17 18.48 8.59
N LEU A 114 -8.95 18.29 7.52
CA LEU A 114 -8.94 19.15 6.34
C LEU A 114 -9.38 20.59 6.68
N ARG A 115 -10.42 20.75 7.52
CA ARG A 115 -10.91 22.08 7.93
C ARG A 115 -9.85 22.90 8.66
N PHE A 116 -9.08 22.22 9.51
CA PHE A 116 -8.01 22.85 10.31
C PHE A 116 -6.63 22.83 9.63
N ASN A 117 -6.51 22.43 8.38
CA ASN A 117 -5.24 22.29 7.62
C ASN A 117 -4.23 21.36 8.31
N LEU A 118 -4.71 20.37 9.04
CA LEU A 118 -3.88 19.37 9.68
C LEU A 118 -3.50 18.24 8.73
N THR A 119 -4.23 18.09 7.62
CA THR A 119 -3.87 17.26 6.47
C THR A 119 -4.26 17.95 5.16
N LYS A 120 -3.67 17.51 4.05
CA LYS A 120 -4.06 17.85 2.69
C LYS A 120 -4.81 16.70 2.00
N THR A 121 -4.79 15.52 2.59
CA THR A 121 -5.41 14.30 2.05
C THR A 121 -6.90 14.27 2.37
N MET A 122 -7.72 14.22 1.32
CA MET A 122 -9.15 13.89 1.40
C MET A 122 -9.32 12.44 0.96
N ASP A 123 -9.56 11.57 1.90
CA ASP A 123 -9.73 10.15 1.61
C ASP A 123 -11.19 9.87 1.21
N VAL A 124 -11.38 9.45 -0.02
CA VAL A 124 -12.69 9.15 -0.62
C VAL A 124 -12.90 7.67 -0.90
N ASP A 125 -11.87 6.86 -0.70
CA ASP A 125 -11.90 5.43 -0.96
C ASP A 125 -12.37 4.65 0.27
N LEU A 126 -13.67 4.74 0.55
CA LEU A 126 -14.29 4.11 1.72
C LEU A 126 -14.11 2.59 1.76
N TRP A 127 -13.90 1.93 0.61
CA TRP A 127 -13.62 0.49 0.60
C TRP A 127 -12.33 0.18 1.34
N ASN A 128 -11.28 0.96 1.08
CA ASN A 128 -9.97 0.75 1.69
C ASN A 128 -9.87 1.31 3.12
N TYR A 129 -10.96 1.84 3.68
CA TYR A 129 -11.00 2.22 5.11
C TYR A 129 -10.71 1.06 6.04
N TRP A 130 -10.80 -0.19 5.58
CA TRP A 130 -10.43 -1.32 6.42
C TRP A 130 -8.98 -1.22 6.92
N HIS A 131 -8.05 -0.66 6.16
CA HIS A 131 -6.68 -0.40 6.60
C HIS A 131 -6.57 0.64 7.72
N LEU A 132 -7.54 1.57 7.81
CA LEU A 132 -7.62 2.55 8.90
C LEU A 132 -8.38 2.01 10.11
N ILE A 133 -9.31 1.06 9.86
CA ILE A 133 -10.14 0.40 10.89
C ILE A 133 -9.36 -0.75 11.54
N PHE A 134 -8.58 -1.52 10.79
CA PHE A 134 -7.85 -2.69 11.25
C PHE A 134 -7.01 -2.42 12.51
N PRO A 135 -6.21 -1.33 12.60
CA PRO A 135 -5.52 -0.97 13.84
C PRO A 135 -6.46 -0.78 15.03
N GLY A 136 -7.59 -0.11 14.83
CA GLY A 136 -8.60 0.06 15.88
C GLY A 136 -9.23 -1.26 16.30
N ALA A 137 -9.54 -2.15 15.35
CA ALA A 137 -10.09 -3.48 15.64
C ALA A 137 -9.09 -4.34 16.44
N MET A 138 -7.83 -4.38 16.02
CA MET A 138 -6.78 -5.08 16.75
C MET A 138 -6.61 -4.56 18.18
N ILE A 139 -6.63 -3.25 18.39
CA ILE A 139 -6.55 -2.63 19.71
C ILE A 139 -7.80 -2.94 20.54
N TYR A 140 -8.99 -2.96 19.92
CA TYR A 140 -10.22 -3.38 20.61
C TYR A 140 -10.09 -4.79 21.18
N TYR A 141 -9.64 -5.75 20.38
CA TYR A 141 -9.46 -7.13 20.85
C TYR A 141 -8.29 -7.30 21.83
N ALA A 142 -7.28 -6.44 21.77
CA ALA A 142 -6.17 -6.44 22.72
C ALA A 142 -6.57 -5.86 24.09
N THR A 143 -7.47 -4.86 24.14
CA THR A 143 -7.77 -4.10 25.36
C THR A 143 -9.19 -4.30 25.89
N ASN A 144 -10.06 -4.87 25.06
CA ASN A 144 -11.51 -4.93 25.30
C ASN A 144 -12.15 -3.56 25.59
N SER A 145 -11.55 -2.47 25.07
CA SER A 145 -11.99 -1.09 25.30
C SER A 145 -12.27 -0.37 23.97
N ILE A 146 -13.54 -0.03 23.77
CA ILE A 146 -13.98 0.71 22.57
C ILE A 146 -13.35 2.11 22.49
N TRP A 147 -13.20 2.78 23.64
CA TRP A 147 -12.64 4.14 23.68
C TRP A 147 -11.16 4.17 23.34
N ILE A 148 -10.38 3.22 23.88
CA ILE A 148 -8.95 3.11 23.56
C ILE A 148 -8.80 2.79 22.07
N ALA A 149 -9.61 1.87 21.53
CA ALA A 149 -9.60 1.51 20.14
C ALA A 149 -9.91 2.69 19.20
N ILE A 150 -10.94 3.49 19.52
CA ILE A 150 -11.28 4.70 18.75
C ILE A 150 -10.13 5.70 18.79
N ILE A 151 -9.61 6.05 19.97
CA ILE A 151 -8.53 7.02 20.12
C ILE A 151 -7.29 6.58 19.34
N CYS A 152 -6.88 5.31 19.49
CA CYS A 152 -5.71 4.79 18.78
C CYS A 152 -5.93 4.73 17.27
N SER A 153 -7.13 4.37 16.81
CA SER A 153 -7.48 4.40 15.37
C SER A 153 -7.37 5.83 14.80
N LEU A 154 -7.86 6.84 15.51
CA LEU A 154 -7.76 8.23 15.09
C LEU A 154 -6.31 8.73 15.08
N ILE A 155 -5.51 8.38 16.09
CA ILE A 155 -4.07 8.69 16.13
C ILE A 155 -3.35 8.03 14.94
N ASN A 156 -3.63 6.74 14.69
CA ASN A 156 -3.07 6.04 13.53
C ASN A 156 -3.45 6.72 12.22
N THR A 157 -4.74 7.00 12.02
CA THR A 157 -5.27 7.69 10.83
C THR A 157 -4.59 9.05 10.63
N PHE A 158 -4.40 9.83 11.70
CA PHE A 158 -3.68 11.10 11.61
C PHE A 158 -2.24 10.92 11.14
N VAL A 159 -1.51 9.96 11.71
CA VAL A 159 -0.12 9.66 11.30
C VAL A 159 -0.07 9.22 9.84
N ILE A 160 -0.96 8.33 9.43
CA ILE A 160 -1.04 7.83 8.05
C ILE A 160 -1.33 8.98 7.07
N PHE A 161 -2.28 9.87 7.38
CA PHE A 161 -2.55 11.04 6.52
C PHE A 161 -1.37 12.01 6.46
N LYS A 162 -0.61 12.18 7.55
CA LYS A 162 0.62 12.99 7.51
C LYS A 162 1.72 12.36 6.65
N LEU A 163 1.84 11.03 6.67
CA LEU A 163 2.74 10.30 5.78
C LEU A 163 2.28 10.40 4.32
N ALA A 164 0.97 10.30 4.07
CA ALA A 164 0.40 10.48 2.73
C ALA A 164 0.63 11.89 2.18
N ASP A 165 0.43 12.94 2.99
CA ASP A 165 0.76 14.32 2.64
C ASP A 165 2.25 14.47 2.29
N TRP A 166 3.12 13.83 3.07
CA TRP A 166 4.57 13.91 2.87
C TRP A 166 5.02 13.20 1.60
N THR A 167 4.36 12.09 1.25
CA THR A 167 4.71 11.27 0.09
C THR A 167 4.00 11.70 -1.20
N ALA A 168 2.95 12.52 -1.13
CA ALA A 168 2.18 12.97 -2.28
C ALA A 168 3.04 13.58 -3.43
N PRO A 169 4.11 14.37 -3.18
CA PRO A 169 4.98 14.82 -4.27
C PRO A 169 5.70 13.67 -5.00
N ALA A 170 5.99 12.55 -4.35
CA ALA A 170 6.54 11.38 -5.03
C ALA A 170 5.46 10.66 -5.86
N VAL A 171 4.20 10.66 -5.39
CA VAL A 171 3.06 10.14 -6.17
C VAL A 171 2.89 10.96 -7.45
N GLU A 172 2.98 12.27 -7.38
CA GLU A 172 2.89 13.15 -8.54
C GLU A 172 4.07 12.98 -9.50
N HIS A 173 5.31 13.09 -9.01
CA HIS A 173 6.47 13.20 -9.88
C HIS A 173 7.05 11.85 -10.31
N PHE A 174 6.99 10.82 -9.46
CA PHE A 174 7.52 9.50 -9.82
C PHE A 174 6.48 8.63 -10.52
N PHE A 175 5.25 8.65 -10.01
CA PHE A 175 4.18 7.83 -10.59
C PHE A 175 3.35 8.58 -11.64
N GLY A 176 3.51 9.90 -11.77
CA GLY A 176 2.78 10.71 -12.76
C GLY A 176 1.31 10.93 -12.40
N LEU A 177 0.96 10.93 -11.10
CA LEU A 177 -0.40 11.05 -10.59
C LEU A 177 -0.60 12.36 -9.80
N PRO A 178 -0.76 13.51 -10.48
CA PRO A 178 -0.91 14.80 -9.80
C PRO A 178 -2.21 14.87 -9.00
N GLY A 179 -2.14 15.45 -7.81
CA GLY A 179 -3.29 15.64 -6.94
C GLY A 179 -3.77 14.38 -6.22
N ILE A 180 -2.99 13.29 -6.23
CA ILE A 180 -3.30 12.03 -5.56
C ILE A 180 -2.36 11.82 -4.37
N SER A 181 -2.88 11.19 -3.31
CA SER A 181 -2.12 10.67 -2.18
C SER A 181 -2.54 9.22 -1.89
N LEU A 182 -1.66 8.46 -1.19
CA LEU A 182 -1.89 7.05 -0.86
C LEU A 182 -1.97 6.89 0.66
N PRO A 183 -3.18 7.07 1.28
CA PRO A 183 -3.33 7.20 2.73
C PRO A 183 -3.60 5.87 3.45
N TYR A 184 -2.87 4.81 3.12
CA TYR A 184 -3.08 3.50 3.74
C TYR A 184 -1.80 2.93 4.32
N GLY A 185 -1.94 2.32 5.51
CA GLY A 185 -0.83 1.94 6.37
C GLY A 185 0.01 0.79 5.83
N GLU A 186 -0.57 -0.12 5.06
CA GLU A 186 0.10 -1.28 4.47
C GLU A 186 1.25 -0.89 3.54
N THR A 187 1.19 0.31 2.94
CA THR A 187 2.22 0.83 2.07
C THR A 187 2.99 1.99 2.70
N VAL A 188 2.29 3.08 3.09
CA VAL A 188 2.94 4.36 3.44
C VAL A 188 3.79 4.29 4.71
N ASN A 189 3.54 3.32 5.59
CA ASN A 189 4.36 3.08 6.77
C ASN A 189 5.83 2.77 6.44
N PHE A 190 6.11 2.25 5.26
CA PHE A 190 7.49 1.93 4.86
C PHE A 190 8.24 3.12 4.26
N ALA A 191 7.57 4.21 3.91
CA ALA A 191 8.22 5.36 3.29
C ALA A 191 9.37 5.94 4.13
N PRO A 192 9.23 6.23 5.45
CA PRO A 192 10.35 6.74 6.23
C PRO A 192 11.56 5.80 6.26
N LEU A 193 11.30 4.50 6.37
CA LEU A 193 12.33 3.47 6.39
C LEU A 193 13.07 3.40 5.05
N THR A 194 12.35 3.30 3.95
CA THR A 194 12.94 3.08 2.61
C THR A 194 13.72 4.30 2.13
N TYR A 195 13.25 5.52 2.41
CA TYR A 195 14.04 6.73 2.16
C TYR A 195 15.31 6.80 3.02
N ALA A 196 15.25 6.36 4.29
CA ALA A 196 16.41 6.30 5.16
C ALA A 196 17.42 5.24 4.66
N LEU A 197 16.96 4.05 4.30
CA LEU A 197 17.79 3.00 3.72
C LEU A 197 18.47 3.48 2.42
N ASN A 198 17.75 4.19 1.56
CA ASN A 198 18.33 4.71 0.33
C ASN A 198 19.50 5.67 0.61
N ARG A 199 19.40 6.53 1.65
CA ARG A 199 20.53 7.36 2.11
C ARG A 199 21.72 6.53 2.60
N VAL A 200 21.47 5.37 3.21
CA VAL A 200 22.53 4.45 3.62
C VAL A 200 23.21 3.87 2.38
N TRP A 201 22.43 3.39 1.41
CA TRP A 201 22.97 2.82 0.17
C TRP A 201 23.78 3.83 -0.65
N ASP A 202 23.44 5.11 -0.61
CA ASP A 202 24.23 6.17 -1.24
C ASP A 202 25.66 6.28 -0.70
N LYS A 203 25.88 5.85 0.56
CA LYS A 203 27.19 5.87 1.22
C LYS A 203 27.96 4.57 1.12
N VAL A 204 27.31 3.47 0.71
CA VAL A 204 27.95 2.14 0.62
C VAL A 204 28.69 2.02 -0.71
N PRO A 205 30.05 1.91 -0.71
CA PRO A 205 30.84 1.73 -1.93
C PRO A 205 30.37 0.51 -2.72
N GLY A 206 30.24 0.66 -4.03
CA GLY A 206 29.72 -0.39 -4.92
C GLY A 206 28.21 -0.28 -5.12
N ILE A 207 27.40 -0.30 -4.07
CA ILE A 207 25.94 -0.16 -4.17
C ILE A 207 25.55 1.20 -4.76
N ASN A 208 26.25 2.26 -4.40
CA ASN A 208 26.01 3.61 -4.91
C ASN A 208 26.28 3.77 -6.42
N LYS A 209 27.01 2.83 -7.04
CA LYS A 209 27.35 2.85 -8.47
C LYS A 209 26.42 1.95 -9.31
N ILE A 210 25.63 1.09 -8.67
CA ILE A 210 24.69 0.22 -9.39
C ILE A 210 23.45 1.01 -9.74
N ASP A 211 23.25 1.23 -11.05
CA ASP A 211 22.05 1.88 -11.59
C ASP A 211 21.36 0.94 -12.58
N ILE A 212 20.40 0.18 -12.07
CA ILE A 212 19.56 -0.75 -12.84
C ILE A 212 18.13 -0.25 -12.72
N ASN A 213 17.66 0.44 -13.77
CA ASN A 213 16.28 0.88 -13.87
C ASN A 213 15.66 0.40 -15.20
N ALA A 214 14.33 0.45 -15.31
CA ALA A 214 13.62 -0.07 -16.48
C ALA A 214 14.06 0.62 -17.78
N LYS A 215 14.41 1.93 -17.74
CA LYS A 215 14.90 2.68 -18.91
C LYS A 215 16.29 2.20 -19.34
N ASN A 216 17.23 2.16 -18.39
CA ASN A 216 18.59 1.69 -18.66
C ASN A 216 18.62 0.22 -19.09
N LEU A 217 17.68 -0.59 -18.55
CA LEU A 217 17.56 -2.00 -18.93
C LEU A 217 17.14 -2.13 -20.40
N LYS A 218 16.17 -1.33 -20.84
CA LYS A 218 15.73 -1.27 -22.24
C LYS A 218 16.84 -0.77 -23.17
N GLU A 219 17.57 0.28 -22.78
CA GLU A 219 18.68 0.83 -23.57
C GLU A 219 19.84 -0.16 -23.72
N ARG A 220 20.15 -0.95 -22.68
CA ARG A 220 21.26 -1.91 -22.68
C ARG A 220 20.92 -3.26 -23.30
N LEU A 221 19.70 -3.75 -23.06
CA LEU A 221 19.29 -5.10 -23.45
C LEU A 221 18.35 -5.11 -24.67
N GLY A 222 17.98 -3.94 -25.20
CA GLY A 222 17.05 -3.83 -26.32
C GLY A 222 15.69 -4.49 -25.97
N ILE A 223 15.25 -5.42 -26.83
CA ILE A 223 13.97 -6.13 -26.65
C ILE A 223 13.89 -6.87 -25.31
N PHE A 224 14.99 -7.42 -24.80
CA PHE A 224 15.03 -8.14 -23.50
C PHE A 224 14.86 -7.21 -22.30
N GLY A 225 15.03 -5.90 -22.46
CA GLY A 225 14.74 -4.89 -21.43
C GLY A 225 13.32 -4.35 -21.47
N GLU A 226 12.48 -4.83 -22.37
CA GLU A 226 11.06 -4.45 -22.41
C GLU A 226 10.26 -5.15 -21.31
N PRO A 227 9.23 -4.49 -20.71
CA PRO A 227 8.43 -5.08 -19.62
C PRO A 227 7.89 -6.48 -19.96
N MET A 228 7.45 -6.69 -21.19
CA MET A 228 6.96 -7.99 -21.64
C MET A 228 8.02 -9.09 -21.54
N MET A 229 9.24 -8.81 -21.95
CA MET A 229 10.34 -9.80 -21.92
C MET A 229 10.85 -10.01 -20.50
N ILE A 230 10.87 -8.96 -19.67
CA ILE A 230 11.18 -9.08 -18.25
C ILE A 230 10.15 -10.01 -17.59
N GLY A 231 8.85 -9.81 -17.86
CA GLY A 231 7.79 -10.68 -17.37
C GLY A 231 7.97 -12.14 -17.80
N LEU A 232 8.32 -12.36 -19.08
CA LEU A 232 8.59 -13.70 -19.60
C LEU A 232 9.74 -14.40 -18.84
N VAL A 233 10.87 -13.71 -18.71
CA VAL A 233 12.06 -14.25 -18.04
C VAL A 233 11.77 -14.54 -16.56
N LEU A 234 11.07 -13.64 -15.87
CA LEU A 234 10.73 -13.83 -14.46
C LEU A 234 9.73 -14.97 -14.26
N GLY A 235 8.69 -15.06 -15.11
CA GLY A 235 7.71 -16.15 -15.04
C GLY A 235 8.33 -17.52 -15.35
N VAL A 236 9.19 -17.60 -16.37
CA VAL A 236 9.97 -18.81 -16.66
C VAL A 236 10.86 -19.18 -15.47
N GLY A 237 11.58 -18.21 -14.89
CA GLY A 237 12.44 -18.42 -13.71
C GLY A 237 11.65 -18.95 -12.51
N MET A 238 10.47 -18.40 -12.24
CA MET A 238 9.58 -18.86 -11.17
C MET A 238 9.05 -20.27 -11.43
N GLY A 239 8.65 -20.59 -12.66
CA GLY A 239 8.20 -21.93 -13.06
C GLY A 239 9.31 -23.00 -12.88
N LEU A 240 10.57 -22.65 -13.19
CA LEU A 240 11.72 -23.51 -12.94
C LEU A 240 11.94 -23.74 -11.44
N LEU A 241 11.85 -22.68 -10.61
CA LEU A 241 11.97 -22.77 -9.15
C LEU A 241 10.83 -23.60 -8.54
N ALA A 242 9.62 -23.47 -9.06
CA ALA A 242 8.45 -24.26 -8.66
C ALA A 242 8.57 -25.75 -9.08
N GLY A 243 9.48 -26.08 -10.01
CA GLY A 243 9.66 -27.45 -10.52
C GLY A 243 8.59 -27.86 -11.52
N TYR A 244 8.02 -26.90 -12.23
CA TYR A 244 6.98 -27.13 -13.24
C TYR A 244 7.54 -27.83 -14.47
N ASP A 245 6.66 -28.50 -15.22
CA ASP A 245 6.97 -29.02 -16.56
C ASP A 245 7.12 -27.88 -17.59
N SER A 246 7.62 -28.22 -18.78
CA SER A 246 7.90 -27.24 -19.83
C SER A 246 6.67 -26.46 -20.28
N GLN A 247 5.49 -27.06 -20.27
CA GLN A 247 4.25 -26.43 -20.69
C GLN A 247 3.81 -25.40 -19.65
N ALA A 248 3.81 -25.75 -18.36
CA ALA A 248 3.45 -24.88 -17.26
C ALA A 248 4.45 -23.70 -17.11
N ILE A 249 5.76 -23.94 -17.33
CA ILE A 249 6.79 -22.89 -17.35
C ILE A 249 6.50 -21.85 -18.42
N ILE A 250 6.20 -22.29 -19.66
CA ILE A 250 5.87 -21.38 -20.77
C ILE A 250 4.59 -20.60 -20.48
N GLN A 251 3.55 -21.26 -19.97
CA GLN A 251 2.29 -20.61 -19.60
C GLN A 251 2.51 -19.54 -18.53
N LEU A 252 3.24 -19.84 -17.46
CA LEU A 252 3.55 -18.88 -16.40
C LEU A 252 4.37 -17.69 -16.94
N GLY A 253 5.31 -17.93 -17.85
CA GLY A 253 6.05 -16.86 -18.53
C GLY A 253 5.14 -15.93 -19.32
N VAL A 254 4.21 -16.49 -20.12
CA VAL A 254 3.25 -15.70 -20.91
C VAL A 254 2.26 -14.95 -20.00
N GLN A 255 1.74 -15.57 -18.94
CA GLN A 255 0.85 -14.93 -17.97
C GLN A 255 1.53 -13.75 -17.27
N THR A 256 2.76 -13.94 -16.81
CA THR A 256 3.53 -12.88 -16.16
C THR A 256 3.83 -11.72 -17.14
N SER A 257 4.13 -12.04 -18.40
CA SER A 257 4.27 -11.03 -19.47
C SER A 257 2.96 -10.27 -19.70
N ALA A 258 1.83 -10.95 -19.68
CA ALA A 258 0.52 -10.32 -19.84
C ALA A 258 0.23 -9.35 -18.70
N VAL A 259 0.53 -9.71 -17.45
CA VAL A 259 0.42 -8.79 -16.29
C VAL A 259 1.26 -7.52 -16.50
N MET A 260 2.52 -7.67 -16.91
CA MET A 260 3.44 -6.54 -17.13
C MET A 260 2.94 -5.54 -18.18
N ILE A 261 2.10 -5.98 -19.13
CA ILE A 261 1.54 -5.15 -20.20
C ILE A 261 0.13 -4.63 -19.87
N LEU A 262 -0.71 -5.48 -19.28
CA LEU A 262 -2.12 -5.14 -19.06
C LEU A 262 -2.30 -4.21 -17.84
N MET A 263 -1.53 -4.42 -16.77
CA MET A 263 -1.69 -3.64 -15.55
C MET A 263 -1.51 -2.13 -15.77
N PRO A 264 -0.46 -1.64 -16.46
CA PRO A 264 -0.33 -0.22 -16.77
C PRO A 264 -1.49 0.35 -17.61
N ARG A 265 -2.07 -0.45 -18.51
CA ARG A 265 -3.21 -0.05 -19.34
C ARG A 265 -4.48 0.12 -18.52
N MET A 266 -4.71 -0.75 -17.54
CA MET A 266 -5.87 -0.65 -16.63
C MET A 266 -5.74 0.58 -15.72
N VAL A 267 -4.53 0.86 -15.22
CA VAL A 267 -4.28 2.09 -14.44
C VAL A 267 -4.44 3.35 -15.31
N ALA A 268 -4.01 3.34 -16.56
CA ALA A 268 -4.25 4.47 -17.47
C ALA A 268 -5.76 4.76 -17.66
N LEU A 269 -6.59 3.71 -17.75
CA LEU A 269 -8.04 3.85 -17.81
C LEU A 269 -8.64 4.42 -16.52
N LEU A 270 -8.12 3.99 -15.36
CA LEU A 270 -8.47 4.59 -14.06
C LEU A 270 -8.19 6.09 -14.04
N MET A 271 -7.00 6.49 -14.49
CA MET A 271 -6.57 7.88 -14.51
C MET A 271 -7.40 8.74 -15.46
N GLU A 272 -7.86 8.20 -16.59
CA GLU A 272 -8.79 8.88 -17.49
C GLU A 272 -10.09 9.26 -16.75
N GLY A 273 -10.59 8.38 -15.90
CA GLY A 273 -11.78 8.64 -15.09
C GLY A 273 -11.52 9.56 -13.89
N LEU A 274 -10.36 9.47 -13.24
CA LEU A 274 -10.02 10.27 -12.06
C LEU A 274 -9.67 11.72 -12.38
N SER A 275 -9.04 11.98 -13.53
CA SER A 275 -8.56 13.31 -13.92
C SER A 275 -9.67 14.37 -13.88
N PRO A 276 -10.88 14.17 -14.44
CA PRO A 276 -11.95 15.16 -14.36
C PRO A 276 -12.42 15.45 -12.92
N ILE A 277 -12.38 14.45 -12.04
CA ILE A 277 -12.76 14.60 -10.63
C ILE A 277 -11.69 15.40 -9.88
N ALA A 278 -10.41 15.07 -10.07
CA ALA A 278 -9.29 15.79 -9.48
C ALA A 278 -9.26 17.27 -9.91
N GLU A 279 -9.49 17.55 -11.20
CA GLU A 279 -9.63 18.92 -11.70
C GLU A 279 -10.80 19.67 -11.05
N GLY A 280 -11.96 19.00 -10.93
CA GLY A 280 -13.12 19.56 -10.25
C GLY A 280 -12.86 19.87 -8.79
N ALA A 281 -12.19 18.96 -8.06
CA ALA A 281 -11.78 19.16 -6.68
C ALA A 281 -10.82 20.36 -6.55
N LYS A 282 -9.82 20.43 -7.40
CA LYS A 282 -8.87 21.55 -7.43
C LYS A 282 -9.57 22.89 -7.67
N ALA A 283 -10.48 22.96 -8.66
CA ALA A 283 -11.24 24.17 -8.97
C ALA A 283 -12.19 24.59 -7.81
N PHE A 284 -12.88 23.63 -7.21
CA PHE A 284 -13.76 23.84 -6.06
C PHE A 284 -12.99 24.40 -4.86
N ILE A 285 -11.85 23.80 -4.54
CA ILE A 285 -11.01 24.20 -3.42
C ILE A 285 -10.40 25.58 -3.65
N GLN A 286 -9.86 25.86 -4.85
CA GLN A 286 -9.33 27.17 -5.20
C GLN A 286 -10.37 28.29 -5.07
N LYS A 287 -11.63 28.00 -5.44
CA LYS A 287 -12.73 28.95 -5.33
C LYS A 287 -13.16 29.19 -3.86
N ARG A 288 -13.19 28.15 -3.03
CA ARG A 288 -13.75 28.20 -1.67
C ARG A 288 -12.68 28.41 -0.59
N PHE A 289 -11.45 28.00 -0.87
CA PHE A 289 -10.29 28.10 0.02
C PHE A 289 -9.05 28.50 -0.78
N PRO A 290 -8.94 29.77 -1.22
CA PRO A 290 -7.79 30.22 -1.98
C PRO A 290 -6.47 29.89 -1.28
N GLY A 291 -5.52 29.30 -2.00
CA GLY A 291 -4.21 28.91 -1.47
C GLY A 291 -4.17 27.56 -0.74
N LYS A 292 -5.27 26.78 -0.66
CA LYS A 292 -5.25 25.41 -0.13
C LYS A 292 -4.97 24.40 -1.24
N GLU A 293 -4.04 23.51 -0.95
CA GLU A 293 -3.73 22.32 -1.73
C GLU A 293 -4.39 21.12 -1.08
N VAL A 294 -5.10 20.30 -1.86
CA VAL A 294 -5.74 19.07 -1.38
C VAL A 294 -5.43 17.93 -2.35
N TYR A 295 -5.12 16.77 -1.80
CA TYR A 295 -4.90 15.53 -2.52
C TYR A 295 -6.11 14.59 -2.34
N ILE A 296 -6.48 13.87 -3.38
CA ILE A 296 -7.48 12.80 -3.29
C ILE A 296 -6.77 11.55 -2.79
N GLY A 297 -7.22 11.02 -1.65
CA GLY A 297 -6.75 9.76 -1.10
C GLY A 297 -7.34 8.59 -1.87
N LEU A 298 -6.48 7.72 -2.39
CA LEU A 298 -6.84 6.52 -3.15
C LEU A 298 -5.99 5.34 -2.73
N ASP A 299 -6.47 4.14 -3.10
CA ASP A 299 -5.74 2.89 -2.99
C ASP A 299 -4.40 2.95 -3.74
N ALA A 300 -3.40 2.33 -3.15
CA ALA A 300 -2.06 2.20 -3.73
C ALA A 300 -2.03 1.32 -5.00
N ALA A 301 -3.09 0.57 -5.31
CA ALA A 301 -3.25 -0.16 -6.56
C ALA A 301 -2.98 0.73 -7.80
N VAL A 302 -3.32 2.03 -7.72
CA VAL A 302 -3.12 2.98 -8.83
C VAL A 302 -1.66 3.16 -9.23
N VAL A 303 -0.68 2.80 -8.39
CA VAL A 303 0.76 2.90 -8.67
C VAL A 303 1.44 1.56 -8.89
N THR A 304 0.77 0.44 -8.60
CA THR A 304 1.35 -0.92 -8.75
C THR A 304 1.75 -1.27 -10.18
N ALA A 305 1.14 -0.60 -11.16
CA ALA A 305 1.43 -0.77 -12.58
C ALA A 305 2.80 -0.25 -13.04
N HIS A 306 3.55 0.45 -12.19
CA HIS A 306 4.86 0.96 -12.55
C HIS A 306 5.83 -0.22 -12.84
N PRO A 307 6.51 -0.25 -14.01
CA PRO A 307 7.31 -1.43 -14.43
C PRO A 307 8.35 -1.86 -13.40
N ALA A 308 9.03 -0.91 -12.74
CA ALA A 308 10.00 -1.23 -11.71
C ALA A 308 9.36 -1.86 -10.46
N ILE A 309 8.13 -1.47 -10.10
CA ILE A 309 7.38 -2.09 -9.00
C ILE A 309 7.09 -3.55 -9.33
N ILE A 310 6.51 -3.83 -10.50
CA ILE A 310 6.18 -5.21 -10.90
C ILE A 310 7.45 -6.06 -10.97
N THR A 311 8.53 -5.53 -11.55
CA THR A 311 9.81 -6.23 -11.63
C THR A 311 10.37 -6.59 -10.24
N VAL A 312 10.42 -5.62 -9.32
CA VAL A 312 10.90 -5.84 -7.95
C VAL A 312 9.98 -6.82 -7.20
N ALA A 313 8.67 -6.67 -7.32
CA ALA A 313 7.70 -7.55 -6.68
C ALA A 313 7.85 -9.01 -7.13
N LEU A 314 7.98 -9.26 -8.43
CA LEU A 314 8.17 -10.60 -8.96
C LEU A 314 9.48 -11.24 -8.49
N LEU A 315 10.56 -10.46 -8.45
CA LEU A 315 11.84 -10.93 -7.88
C LEU A 315 11.73 -11.18 -6.37
N MET A 316 10.90 -10.41 -5.67
CA MET A 316 10.68 -10.60 -4.23
C MET A 316 9.91 -11.88 -3.89
N VAL A 317 9.12 -12.47 -4.80
CA VAL A 317 8.38 -13.71 -4.50
C VAL A 317 9.31 -14.83 -4.02
N PRO A 318 10.28 -15.30 -4.81
CA PRO A 318 11.21 -16.35 -4.35
C PRO A 318 12.07 -15.86 -3.17
N ILE A 319 12.45 -14.60 -3.13
CA ILE A 319 13.22 -14.04 -2.02
C ILE A 319 12.40 -14.06 -0.72
N THR A 320 11.11 -13.71 -0.75
CA THR A 320 10.22 -13.74 0.41
C THR A 320 10.06 -15.16 0.95
N ILE A 321 9.89 -16.15 0.06
CA ILE A 321 9.83 -17.57 0.46
C ILE A 321 11.15 -18.02 1.09
N LEU A 322 12.28 -17.65 0.50
CA LEU A 322 13.60 -17.94 1.07
C LEU A 322 13.80 -17.28 2.44
N LEU A 323 13.41 -16.01 2.58
CA LEU A 323 13.47 -15.31 3.87
C LEU A 323 12.59 -15.99 4.92
N ALA A 324 11.41 -16.48 4.53
CA ALA A 324 10.54 -17.23 5.43
C ALA A 324 11.21 -18.50 5.95
N ALA A 325 12.03 -19.16 5.10
CA ALA A 325 12.76 -20.38 5.46
C ALA A 325 13.94 -20.13 6.40
N ILE A 326 14.67 -19.02 6.20
CA ILE A 326 15.96 -18.80 6.88
C ILE A 326 15.88 -17.91 8.11
N LEU A 327 14.83 -17.08 8.26
CA LEU A 327 14.71 -16.17 9.39
C LEU A 327 14.24 -16.91 10.65
N PRO A 328 15.10 -17.02 11.70
CA PRO A 328 14.83 -17.89 12.84
C PRO A 328 13.66 -17.39 13.73
N PHE A 329 13.30 -16.13 13.62
CA PHE A 329 12.16 -15.54 14.35
C PHE A 329 10.83 -15.61 13.60
N ASN A 330 10.87 -15.99 12.32
CA ASN A 330 9.68 -16.01 11.48
C ASN A 330 8.82 -17.24 11.75
N ARG A 331 7.51 -17.01 11.93
CA ARG A 331 6.48 -18.05 12.03
C ARG A 331 5.42 -17.93 10.94
N LEU A 332 5.46 -16.85 10.11
CA LEU A 332 4.52 -16.68 9.01
C LEU A 332 4.93 -17.53 7.82
N LEU A 333 4.03 -18.40 7.37
CA LEU A 333 4.08 -19.05 6.08
C LEU A 333 3.50 -18.09 5.02
N PRO A 334 4.34 -17.45 4.19
CA PRO A 334 3.84 -16.54 3.17
C PRO A 334 3.08 -17.34 2.11
N PHE A 335 1.87 -16.90 1.78
CA PHE A 335 1.02 -17.63 0.85
C PHE A 335 0.16 -16.69 -0.01
N ALA A 336 -0.97 -16.22 0.51
CA ALA A 336 -1.94 -15.49 -0.29
C ALA A 336 -1.45 -14.09 -0.73
N ASP A 337 -0.71 -13.38 0.13
CA ASP A 337 -0.21 -12.05 -0.17
C ASP A 337 1.09 -12.04 -1.00
N LEU A 338 1.66 -13.19 -1.35
CA LEU A 338 2.79 -13.24 -2.31
C LEU A 338 2.42 -12.66 -3.67
N ALA A 339 1.18 -12.83 -4.10
CA ALA A 339 0.68 -12.29 -5.34
C ALA A 339 0.51 -10.75 -5.32
N VAL A 340 0.40 -10.15 -4.14
CA VAL A 340 0.20 -8.69 -3.97
C VAL A 340 1.43 -7.98 -3.40
N LEU A 341 2.60 -8.60 -3.47
CA LEU A 341 3.89 -7.95 -3.17
C LEU A 341 4.12 -6.61 -3.90
N PRO A 342 3.51 -6.33 -5.10
CA PRO A 342 3.58 -4.99 -5.68
C PRO A 342 3.23 -3.86 -4.70
N PHE A 343 2.29 -4.05 -3.79
CA PHE A 343 1.93 -3.05 -2.77
C PHE A 343 3.06 -2.85 -1.74
N THR A 344 3.66 -3.92 -1.26
CA THR A 344 4.72 -3.89 -0.24
C THR A 344 6.00 -3.18 -0.74
N VAL A 345 6.29 -3.23 -2.04
CA VAL A 345 7.54 -2.69 -2.61
C VAL A 345 7.43 -1.25 -3.13
N ILE A 346 6.24 -0.62 -3.10
CA ILE A 346 5.99 0.71 -3.67
C ILE A 346 7.04 1.74 -3.22
N TRP A 347 7.18 1.94 -1.92
CA TRP A 347 8.10 2.94 -1.39
C TRP A 347 9.57 2.51 -1.48
N SER A 348 9.85 1.22 -1.53
CA SER A 348 11.19 0.69 -1.81
C SER A 348 11.68 1.12 -3.18
N VAL A 349 10.79 1.09 -4.18
CA VAL A 349 11.07 1.49 -5.56
C VAL A 349 11.06 3.00 -5.72
N ALA A 350 10.08 3.70 -5.14
CA ALA A 350 9.98 5.15 -5.22
C ALA A 350 11.19 5.87 -4.57
N ALA A 351 11.60 5.44 -3.37
CA ALA A 351 12.77 5.98 -2.69
C ALA A 351 14.06 5.80 -3.50
N SER A 352 14.18 4.70 -4.23
CA SER A 352 15.33 4.40 -5.10
C SER A 352 15.18 4.94 -6.54
N LYS A 353 14.19 5.80 -6.80
CA LYS A 353 13.95 6.40 -8.13
C LYS A 353 13.81 5.37 -9.25
N GLY A 354 13.20 4.22 -8.94
CA GLY A 354 13.03 3.12 -9.89
C GLY A 354 14.25 2.22 -10.08
N ASN A 355 15.33 2.40 -9.29
CA ASN A 355 16.47 1.50 -9.32
C ASN A 355 16.07 0.14 -8.73
N ILE A 356 16.04 -0.89 -9.59
CA ILE A 356 15.56 -2.24 -9.27
C ILE A 356 16.43 -2.89 -8.18
N PHE A 357 17.75 -2.75 -8.26
CA PHE A 357 18.67 -3.37 -7.28
C PHE A 357 18.49 -2.76 -5.89
N ARG A 358 18.45 -1.44 -5.77
CA ARG A 358 18.20 -0.77 -4.48
C ARG A 358 16.77 -0.99 -3.99
N GLY A 359 15.81 -1.03 -4.91
CA GLY A 359 14.42 -1.42 -4.60
C GLY A 359 14.34 -2.79 -3.97
N LEU A 360 15.08 -3.78 -4.49
CA LEU A 360 15.18 -5.12 -3.90
C LEU A 360 15.79 -5.09 -2.48
N LEU A 361 16.91 -4.38 -2.29
CA LEU A 361 17.54 -4.28 -0.98
C LEU A 361 16.60 -3.67 0.07
N ASN A 362 15.91 -2.59 -0.30
CA ASN A 362 14.90 -1.97 0.56
C ASN A 362 13.76 -2.92 0.88
N SER A 363 13.26 -3.66 -0.13
CA SER A 363 12.14 -4.60 0.01
C SER A 363 12.51 -5.80 0.89
N ILE A 364 13.73 -6.31 0.81
CA ILE A 364 14.23 -7.37 1.69
C ILE A 364 14.14 -6.91 3.16
N VAL A 365 14.61 -5.72 3.48
CA VAL A 365 14.53 -5.18 4.84
C VAL A 365 13.07 -5.00 5.28
N SER A 366 12.22 -4.47 4.37
CA SER A 366 10.79 -4.28 4.65
C SER A 366 10.10 -5.60 4.95
N VAL A 367 10.32 -6.65 4.15
CA VAL A 367 9.74 -7.98 4.35
C VAL A 367 10.23 -8.63 5.65
N CYS A 368 11.51 -8.47 6.03
CA CYS A 368 11.99 -8.92 7.34
C CYS A 368 11.19 -8.29 8.50
N ILE A 369 10.88 -6.99 8.40
CA ILE A 369 10.06 -6.29 9.40
C ILE A 369 8.62 -6.80 9.37
N VAL A 370 8.04 -7.02 8.19
CA VAL A 370 6.70 -7.61 8.05
C VAL A 370 6.63 -8.97 8.72
N PHE A 371 7.60 -9.85 8.50
CA PHE A 371 7.63 -11.17 9.13
C PHE A 371 7.75 -11.11 10.65
N PHE A 372 8.56 -10.17 11.15
CA PHE A 372 8.65 -9.92 12.58
C PHE A 372 7.32 -9.45 13.16
N ILE A 373 6.63 -8.52 12.50
CA ILE A 373 5.33 -8.01 12.93
C ILE A 373 4.28 -9.12 12.83
N ALA A 374 4.23 -9.88 11.73
CA ALA A 374 3.28 -10.99 11.52
C ALA A 374 3.38 -12.04 12.61
N THR A 375 4.60 -12.42 12.97
CA THR A 375 4.85 -13.35 14.08
C THR A 375 4.32 -12.82 15.42
N ASN A 376 4.44 -11.51 15.65
CA ASN A 376 3.93 -10.86 16.86
C ASN A 376 2.40 -10.68 16.88
N LEU A 377 1.79 -10.49 15.70
CA LEU A 377 0.35 -10.21 15.58
C LEU A 377 -0.49 -11.47 15.38
N GLY A 378 0.09 -12.60 14.96
CA GLY A 378 -0.63 -13.80 14.55
C GLY A 378 -1.65 -14.28 15.60
N ALA A 379 -1.27 -14.35 16.87
CA ALA A 379 -2.20 -14.76 17.93
C ALA A 379 -3.39 -13.79 18.08
N LEU A 380 -3.15 -12.48 18.03
CA LEU A 380 -4.21 -11.47 18.17
C LEU A 380 -5.11 -11.44 16.92
N THR A 381 -4.54 -11.54 15.72
CA THR A 381 -5.29 -11.65 14.47
C THR A 381 -6.19 -12.89 14.48
N THR A 382 -5.65 -14.01 14.95
CA THR A 382 -6.40 -15.26 15.12
C THR A 382 -7.56 -15.09 16.12
N THR A 383 -7.32 -14.43 17.26
CA THR A 383 -8.37 -14.13 18.26
C THR A 383 -9.48 -13.27 17.64
N MET A 384 -9.11 -12.24 16.88
CA MET A 384 -10.08 -11.37 16.18
C MET A 384 -10.91 -12.18 15.17
N ALA A 385 -10.28 -13.05 14.39
CA ALA A 385 -10.94 -13.89 13.40
C ALA A 385 -11.95 -14.86 14.03
N HIS A 386 -11.57 -15.52 15.12
CA HIS A 386 -12.50 -16.37 15.89
C HIS A 386 -13.69 -15.59 16.43
N ALA A 387 -13.46 -14.40 16.97
CA ALA A 387 -14.51 -13.58 17.57
C ALA A 387 -15.58 -13.12 16.54
N VAL A 388 -15.23 -13.04 15.26
CA VAL A 388 -16.17 -12.72 14.19
C VAL A 388 -16.71 -13.96 13.45
N GLY A 389 -16.38 -15.18 13.93
CA GLY A 389 -16.86 -16.43 13.35
C GLY A 389 -16.22 -16.82 12.02
N PHE A 390 -14.99 -16.33 11.75
CA PHE A 390 -14.27 -16.71 10.54
C PHE A 390 -13.87 -18.19 10.57
N ALA A 391 -14.18 -18.91 9.48
CA ALA A 391 -13.80 -20.31 9.32
C ALA A 391 -12.33 -20.39 8.84
N PHE A 392 -11.49 -21.06 9.63
CA PHE A 392 -10.07 -21.21 9.29
C PHE A 392 -9.88 -22.19 8.13
N PRO A 393 -8.89 -21.94 7.26
CA PRO A 393 -8.45 -22.92 6.28
C PRO A 393 -8.01 -24.22 6.97
N GLU A 394 -8.22 -25.36 6.30
CA GLU A 394 -7.86 -26.67 6.83
C GLU A 394 -6.35 -26.72 7.19
N GLY A 395 -6.04 -27.17 8.39
CA GLY A 395 -4.67 -27.27 8.91
C GLY A 395 -4.08 -25.97 9.47
N ALA A 396 -4.74 -24.80 9.32
CA ALA A 396 -4.25 -23.55 9.90
C ALA A 396 -4.59 -23.47 11.40
N THR A 397 -3.56 -23.24 12.24
CA THR A 397 -3.72 -23.03 13.69
C THR A 397 -3.76 -21.57 14.06
N MET A 398 -3.00 -20.76 13.36
CA MET A 398 -2.99 -19.29 13.46
C MET A 398 -3.01 -18.65 12.07
N ILE A 399 -3.50 -17.42 11.99
CA ILE A 399 -3.54 -16.65 10.77
C ILE A 399 -2.94 -15.25 10.94
N SER A 400 -2.38 -14.74 9.87
CA SER A 400 -1.95 -13.36 9.70
C SER A 400 -1.91 -13.04 8.19
N GLY A 401 -1.20 -12.02 7.79
CA GLY A 401 -0.96 -11.70 6.38
C GLY A 401 0.21 -10.74 6.24
N ILE A 402 0.85 -10.72 5.07
CA ILE A 402 1.89 -9.75 4.75
C ILE A 402 1.30 -8.34 4.78
N ASP A 403 0.14 -8.15 4.15
CA ASP A 403 -0.57 -6.87 4.13
C ASP A 403 -0.95 -6.41 5.54
N MET A 404 -1.69 -7.23 6.30
CA MET A 404 -2.10 -6.94 7.69
C MET A 404 -0.91 -6.60 8.58
N SER A 405 0.25 -7.21 8.36
CA SER A 405 1.46 -7.02 9.15
C SER A 405 2.36 -5.89 8.65
N SER A 406 1.98 -5.24 7.56
CA SER A 406 2.68 -4.05 7.04
C SER A 406 2.37 -2.77 7.81
N HIS A 407 1.48 -2.83 8.81
CA HIS A 407 1.08 -1.70 9.66
C HIS A 407 2.07 -1.49 10.83
N ILE A 408 3.25 -0.90 10.56
CA ILE A 408 4.30 -0.63 11.57
C ILE A 408 3.74 0.17 12.74
N THR A 409 2.94 1.21 12.46
CA THR A 409 2.33 2.06 13.49
C THR A 409 1.38 1.29 14.42
N LEU A 410 0.63 0.31 13.91
CA LEU A 410 -0.18 -0.58 14.72
C LEU A 410 0.67 -1.40 15.70
N TRP A 411 1.77 -2.00 15.21
CA TRP A 411 2.66 -2.79 16.08
C TRP A 411 3.23 -1.92 17.20
N ILE A 412 3.67 -0.69 16.89
CA ILE A 412 4.16 0.27 17.89
C ILE A 412 3.07 0.56 18.93
N MET A 413 1.86 0.87 18.49
CA MET A 413 0.75 1.17 19.39
C MET A 413 0.40 -0.01 20.31
N LEU A 414 0.34 -1.23 19.77
CA LEU A 414 0.06 -2.44 20.56
C LEU A 414 1.11 -2.69 21.64
N LYS A 415 2.38 -2.33 21.38
CA LYS A 415 3.43 -2.45 22.39
C LYS A 415 3.34 -1.35 23.47
N LEU A 416 2.82 -0.17 23.12
CA LEU A 416 2.69 0.96 24.06
C LEU A 416 1.41 0.91 24.91
N ILE A 417 0.45 0.05 24.56
CA ILE A 417 -0.88 0.07 25.20
C ILE A 417 -0.88 -0.57 26.58
N ASP A 418 0.08 -1.45 26.87
CA ASP A 418 0.20 -2.13 28.16
C ASP A 418 1.52 -1.79 28.87
N PRO A 419 1.54 -0.72 29.70
CA PRO A 419 2.73 -0.34 30.46
C PRO A 419 3.15 -1.37 31.51
N SER A 420 2.27 -2.32 31.87
CA SER A 420 2.60 -3.37 32.86
C SER A 420 3.59 -4.38 32.30
N ASN A 421 3.57 -4.58 30.96
CA ASN A 421 4.57 -5.36 30.24
C ASN A 421 5.76 -4.49 29.85
N LEU A 422 6.61 -4.14 30.83
CA LEU A 422 7.71 -3.21 30.63
C LEU A 422 8.63 -3.52 29.43
N PRO A 423 9.05 -4.78 29.17
CA PRO A 423 9.86 -5.07 27.99
C PRO A 423 9.15 -4.74 26.66
N ALA A 424 7.87 -5.08 26.54
CA ALA A 424 7.08 -4.76 25.36
C ALA A 424 6.89 -3.25 25.21
N PHE A 425 6.56 -2.55 26.29
CA PHE A 425 6.41 -1.09 26.32
C PHE A 425 7.70 -0.38 25.90
N MET A 426 8.85 -0.81 26.43
CA MET A 426 10.16 -0.25 26.03
C MET A 426 10.46 -0.50 24.54
N ALA A 427 10.17 -1.69 24.04
CA ALA A 427 10.33 -1.99 22.60
C ALA A 427 9.46 -1.08 21.73
N GLY A 428 8.21 -0.84 22.12
CA GLY A 428 7.30 0.10 21.45
C GLY A 428 7.82 1.54 21.51
N ALA A 429 8.31 2.00 22.68
CA ALA A 429 8.86 3.34 22.86
C ALA A 429 10.12 3.56 22.01
N ILE A 430 11.03 2.60 21.99
CA ILE A 430 12.24 2.64 21.13
C ILE A 430 11.82 2.69 19.65
N ALA A 431 10.91 1.83 19.24
CA ALA A 431 10.44 1.80 17.85
C ALA A 431 9.75 3.12 17.45
N LEU A 432 8.94 3.72 18.32
CA LEU A 432 8.33 5.03 18.09
C LEU A 432 9.37 6.12 17.87
N VAL A 433 10.37 6.18 18.76
CA VAL A 433 11.47 7.15 18.66
C VAL A 433 12.27 6.92 17.37
N MET A 434 12.61 5.67 17.06
CA MET A 434 13.33 5.32 15.83
C MET A 434 12.52 5.69 14.58
N TYR A 435 11.24 5.35 14.55
CA TYR A 435 10.35 5.64 13.42
C TYR A 435 10.20 7.15 13.19
N GLY A 436 9.98 7.90 14.29
CA GLY A 436 9.94 9.35 14.24
C GLY A 436 11.26 9.97 13.80
N ALA A 437 12.40 9.44 14.27
CA ALA A 437 13.74 9.89 13.87
C ALA A 437 14.01 9.62 12.38
N LEU A 438 13.61 8.45 11.86
CA LEU A 438 13.71 8.13 10.42
C LEU A 438 12.90 9.12 9.57
N TRP A 439 11.65 9.39 9.95
CA TRP A 439 10.81 10.35 9.25
C TRP A 439 11.38 11.77 9.33
N PHE A 440 11.79 12.21 10.52
CA PHE A 440 12.41 13.53 10.68
C PHE A 440 13.70 13.66 9.85
N TRP A 441 14.53 12.62 9.85
CA TRP A 441 15.77 12.59 9.07
C TRP A 441 15.50 12.67 7.57
N THR A 442 14.47 11.98 7.05
CA THR A 442 14.17 11.91 5.62
C THR A 442 13.12 12.93 5.14
N ARG A 443 12.57 13.76 6.03
CA ARG A 443 11.43 14.66 5.76
C ARG A 443 11.56 15.56 4.52
N ASN A 444 12.78 15.91 4.13
CA ASN A 444 13.04 16.76 2.98
C ASN A 444 13.50 15.99 1.73
N ASP A 445 13.64 14.66 1.80
CA ASP A 445 14.23 13.88 0.72
C ASP A 445 13.37 13.87 -0.54
N ILE A 446 12.07 13.69 -0.37
CA ILE A 446 11.12 13.73 -1.49
C ILE A 446 11.20 15.08 -2.19
N LYS A 447 11.16 16.17 -1.43
CA LYS A 447 11.24 17.50 -2.00
C LYS A 447 12.57 17.73 -2.74
N LYS A 448 13.70 17.35 -2.13
CA LYS A 448 15.02 17.43 -2.76
C LYS A 448 15.11 16.56 -4.00
N GLN A 449 14.52 15.37 -3.97
CA GLN A 449 14.52 14.42 -5.07
C GLN A 449 13.90 15.00 -6.35
N TYR A 450 12.89 15.88 -6.19
CA TYR A 450 12.15 16.48 -7.29
C TYR A 450 12.36 17.99 -7.44
N GLY A 451 13.39 18.57 -6.78
CA GLY A 451 13.71 19.99 -6.90
C GLY A 451 12.66 20.93 -6.29
N LEU A 452 11.85 20.45 -5.34
CA LEU A 452 10.79 21.23 -4.72
C LEU A 452 11.35 22.04 -3.52
N PRO A 453 10.77 23.23 -3.20
CA PRO A 453 11.23 24.06 -2.07
C PRO A 453 11.17 23.30 -0.75
N THR A 454 12.25 23.32 0.02
CA THR A 454 12.38 22.59 1.29
C THR A 454 12.08 23.42 2.54
N GLY A 455 11.97 24.76 2.43
CA GLY A 455 11.66 25.69 3.53
C GLY A 455 11.32 27.11 3.07
N LYS A 456 10.88 27.95 4.01
CA LYS A 456 10.48 29.34 3.72
C LYS A 456 11.60 30.23 3.12
N GLY A 457 12.87 29.81 3.16
CA GLY A 457 14.00 30.55 2.60
C GLY A 457 14.34 30.19 1.14
N ASP A 458 13.83 29.06 0.62
CA ASP A 458 14.13 28.63 -0.75
C ASP A 458 13.17 29.22 -1.80
N SER A 459 12.01 29.73 -1.36
CA SER A 459 11.02 30.35 -2.25
C SER A 459 11.53 31.66 -2.88
N ASP A 460 12.39 32.42 -2.19
CA ASP A 460 12.96 33.67 -2.72
C ASP A 460 14.02 33.46 -3.81
N ASN A 461 14.73 32.32 -3.79
CA ASN A 461 15.75 32.02 -4.80
C ASN A 461 15.17 31.43 -6.09
N THR A 462 14.01 30.77 -6.03
CA THR A 462 13.35 30.23 -7.23
C THR A 462 12.67 31.32 -8.05
N ILE A 463 12.15 32.36 -7.40
CA ILE A 463 11.54 33.52 -8.07
C ILE A 463 12.64 34.37 -8.74
N LYS A 464 13.79 34.57 -8.09
CA LYS A 464 14.92 35.31 -8.67
C LYS A 464 15.62 34.59 -9.82
N GLY A 465 15.56 33.24 -9.85
CA GLY A 465 16.10 32.45 -10.96
C GLY A 465 15.20 32.40 -12.20
N ALA A 466 13.89 32.59 -12.04
CA ALA A 466 12.93 32.69 -13.14
C ALA A 466 12.97 34.09 -13.81
N GLU A 467 13.14 35.16 -13.01
CA GLU A 467 13.22 36.52 -13.50
C GLU A 467 14.57 36.86 -14.20
N MET A 468 15.60 36.02 -14.03
CA MET A 468 16.90 36.23 -14.74
C MET A 468 17.02 35.47 -16.08
N ASN A 469 16.00 34.67 -16.45
CA ASN A 469 15.96 33.92 -17.71
C ASN A 469 14.82 34.36 -18.66
N GLU A 470 14.16 35.50 -18.39
CA GLU A 470 13.38 36.29 -19.36
C GLU A 470 14.23 37.49 -19.83
#